data_55244314f49606a3db85de93f2784c9d
#
_entry.id   55244314f49606a3db85de93f2784c9d
#
_cell.length_a   1.000
_cell.length_b   1.000
_cell.length_c   1.000
_cell.angle_alpha   90.00
_cell.angle_beta   90.00
_cell.angle_gamma   90.00
#
_symmetry.space_group_name_H-M   'P 1'
#
loop_
_entity.id
_entity.type
_entity.pdbx_description
1 polymer ?
#
loop_
_entity_poly.entity_id
_entity_poly.type
_entity_poly.pdbx_seq_one_letter_code
_entity_poly.pdbx_strand_id
1 'polypeptide(L)'
;DGGRGVNTLEDGTSVYTLATNDTVTLKFVPDDGYKFVSAAQDGSELKVGSDGTCVITMDQLADWTITAKFEKKSGDSTGGSTGGSTGGSTGGSTGGSTGGSHRPSTNSDKTMESTPTMDGKSMSWNDIGNHLSKLPGNSSAKISLNGKTTLPEAVISAIKDRKLTVEFVYDSVKSWVVRGDKIGTVSAAEFAAFPGNADSSALRGVFGVDLKVGGTNVPAELKLAFRKGFAGQFANVYKLNGGVLEFQRCVKGGADATAVIPGADTAGEYVVMVCEFSDVPGDADNDGVLSALDASAVLKEAVGMAKSANAAVCDFNGDGEVNALDAAAVLKAVVGVR
;
A
#
# COMPACT_ATOMS: atom_id res chain seq x y z
N ASP A 1 -2.64 -22.03 -16.37
CA ASP A 1 -2.46 -22.82 -15.15
C ASP A 1 -1.06 -22.62 -14.55
N GLY A 2 -0.81 -21.45 -13.98
CA GLY A 2 0.45 -21.07 -13.34
C GLY A 2 0.44 -21.18 -11.80
N GLY A 3 -0.61 -21.72 -11.22
CA GLY A 3 -0.77 -21.84 -9.77
C GLY A 3 0.21 -22.84 -9.16
N ARG A 4 1.28 -22.35 -8.56
CA ARG A 4 2.26 -23.17 -7.84
C ARG A 4 1.88 -23.30 -6.38
N GLY A 5 0.97 -24.23 -6.12
CA GLY A 5 0.59 -24.63 -4.77
C GLY A 5 -0.66 -23.92 -4.24
N VAL A 6 -1.63 -24.72 -3.89
CA VAL A 6 -2.80 -24.30 -3.14
C VAL A 6 -2.65 -24.87 -1.74
N ASN A 7 -2.58 -24.02 -0.73
CA ASN A 7 -2.68 -24.42 0.66
C ASN A 7 -4.04 -23.95 1.17
N THR A 8 -4.84 -24.86 1.69
CA THR A 8 -6.08 -24.52 2.39
C THR A 8 -5.78 -24.46 3.88
N LEU A 9 -6.05 -23.32 4.51
CA LEU A 9 -5.90 -23.14 5.94
C LEU A 9 -7.06 -23.80 6.70
N GLU A 10 -6.89 -23.99 8.01
CA GLU A 10 -7.91 -24.64 8.86
C GLU A 10 -9.28 -23.93 8.88
N ASP A 11 -9.28 -22.61 8.57
CA ASP A 11 -10.49 -21.78 8.45
C ASP A 11 -11.18 -21.89 7.07
N GLY A 12 -10.67 -22.73 6.18
CA GLY A 12 -11.19 -22.91 4.82
C GLY A 12 -10.64 -21.88 3.79
N THR A 13 -9.75 -20.97 4.18
CA THR A 13 -9.13 -20.03 3.28
C THR A 13 -8.15 -20.73 2.35
N SER A 14 -8.28 -20.53 1.04
CA SER A 14 -7.34 -21.06 0.06
C SER A 14 -6.24 -20.03 -0.24
N VAL A 15 -4.99 -20.45 -0.06
CA VAL A 15 -3.81 -19.63 -0.34
C VAL A 15 -3.13 -20.12 -1.62
N TYR A 16 -2.98 -19.23 -2.58
CA TYR A 16 -2.30 -19.50 -3.85
C TYR A 16 -0.93 -18.82 -3.84
N THR A 17 0.10 -19.56 -4.19
CA THR A 17 1.45 -19.00 -4.40
C THR A 17 1.64 -18.73 -5.90
N LEU A 18 1.82 -17.48 -6.25
CA LEU A 18 1.96 -16.99 -7.62
C LEU A 18 3.30 -16.31 -7.81
N ALA A 19 3.88 -16.38 -9.00
CA ALA A 19 5.08 -15.64 -9.34
C ALA A 19 4.72 -14.20 -9.76
N THR A 20 5.69 -13.29 -9.70
CA THR A 20 5.56 -11.92 -10.22
C THR A 20 5.23 -11.94 -11.70
N ASN A 21 4.33 -11.09 -12.14
CA ASN A 21 3.77 -11.02 -13.49
C ASN A 21 2.87 -12.20 -13.89
N ASP A 22 2.62 -13.18 -13.01
CA ASP A 22 1.57 -14.15 -13.26
C ASP A 22 0.20 -13.44 -13.29
N THR A 23 -0.66 -13.83 -14.21
CA THR A 23 -2.04 -13.38 -14.27
C THR A 23 -2.96 -14.44 -13.71
N VAL A 24 -3.91 -14.02 -12.87
CA VAL A 24 -4.95 -14.89 -12.33
C VAL A 24 -6.30 -14.43 -12.84
N THR A 25 -7.05 -15.33 -13.43
CA THR A 25 -8.46 -15.08 -13.74
C THR A 25 -9.32 -15.60 -12.61
N LEU A 26 -9.96 -14.68 -11.89
CA LEU A 26 -10.95 -14.99 -10.88
C LEU A 26 -12.33 -15.05 -11.53
N LYS A 27 -13.15 -16.01 -11.11
CA LYS A 27 -14.55 -16.09 -11.51
C LYS A 27 -15.42 -16.12 -10.26
N PHE A 28 -16.28 -15.11 -10.14
CA PHE A 28 -17.24 -14.99 -9.04
C PHE A 28 -18.54 -15.66 -9.44
N VAL A 29 -18.83 -16.82 -8.84
CA VAL A 29 -20.03 -17.62 -9.14
C VAL A 29 -20.98 -17.50 -7.95
N PRO A 30 -22.14 -16.81 -8.11
CA PRO A 30 -23.12 -16.74 -7.05
C PRO A 30 -23.79 -18.12 -6.84
N ASP A 31 -24.07 -18.42 -5.58
CA ASP A 31 -24.95 -19.55 -5.24
C ASP A 31 -26.38 -19.34 -5.76
N ASP A 32 -27.15 -20.42 -5.83
CA ASP A 32 -28.57 -20.36 -6.23
C ASP A 32 -29.35 -19.38 -5.33
N GLY A 33 -30.07 -18.48 -5.96
CA GLY A 33 -30.83 -17.43 -5.28
C GLY A 33 -30.01 -16.18 -4.91
N TYR A 34 -28.71 -16.12 -5.26
CA TYR A 34 -27.88 -14.93 -5.06
C TYR A 34 -27.47 -14.31 -6.40
N LYS A 35 -27.06 -13.06 -6.36
CA LYS A 35 -26.42 -12.33 -7.45
C LYS A 35 -25.09 -11.75 -6.96
N PHE A 36 -24.11 -11.71 -7.82
CA PHE A 36 -22.88 -10.98 -7.60
C PHE A 36 -23.15 -9.47 -7.57
N VAL A 37 -22.51 -8.74 -6.66
CA VAL A 37 -22.66 -7.28 -6.53
C VAL A 37 -21.36 -6.58 -6.82
N SER A 38 -20.29 -6.94 -6.12
CA SER A 38 -18.97 -6.31 -6.26
C SER A 38 -17.87 -7.21 -5.74
N ALA A 39 -16.66 -6.96 -6.18
CA ALA A 39 -15.46 -7.52 -5.60
C ALA A 39 -14.43 -6.42 -5.35
N ALA A 40 -13.57 -6.63 -4.36
CA ALA A 40 -12.49 -5.71 -4.04
C ALA A 40 -11.21 -6.49 -3.71
N GLN A 41 -10.08 -5.91 -4.09
CA GLN A 41 -8.74 -6.33 -3.70
C GLN A 41 -8.23 -5.35 -2.65
N ASP A 42 -7.98 -5.81 -1.45
CA ASP A 42 -7.50 -4.99 -0.31
C ASP A 42 -8.32 -3.71 -0.09
N GLY A 43 -9.64 -3.80 -0.32
CA GLY A 43 -10.57 -2.68 -0.21
C GLY A 43 -10.72 -1.83 -1.47
N SER A 44 -9.90 -2.03 -2.51
CA SER A 44 -10.03 -1.36 -3.81
C SER A 44 -10.95 -2.15 -4.74
N GLU A 45 -11.93 -1.48 -5.36
CA GLU A 45 -12.91 -2.14 -6.22
C GLU A 45 -12.25 -2.77 -7.45
N LEU A 46 -12.59 -4.03 -7.73
CA LEU A 46 -12.16 -4.76 -8.91
C LEU A 46 -13.16 -4.59 -10.05
N LYS A 47 -12.67 -4.34 -11.25
CA LYS A 47 -13.50 -4.37 -12.47
C LYS A 47 -13.80 -5.80 -12.85
N VAL A 48 -15.01 -6.24 -12.57
CA VAL A 48 -15.50 -7.58 -12.93
C VAL A 48 -16.31 -7.49 -14.21
N GLY A 49 -16.02 -8.35 -15.18
CA GLY A 49 -16.76 -8.43 -16.43
C GLY A 49 -18.20 -8.93 -16.24
N SER A 50 -19.04 -8.72 -17.25
CA SER A 50 -20.45 -9.17 -17.22
C SER A 50 -20.60 -10.70 -17.10
N ASP A 51 -19.56 -11.45 -17.40
CA ASP A 51 -19.45 -12.91 -17.25
C ASP A 51 -19.01 -13.35 -15.84
N GLY A 52 -18.83 -12.39 -14.92
CA GLY A 52 -18.37 -12.62 -13.56
C GLY A 52 -16.86 -12.84 -13.43
N THR A 53 -16.09 -12.57 -14.50
CA THR A 53 -14.63 -12.76 -14.46
C THR A 53 -13.88 -11.47 -14.24
N CYS A 54 -12.72 -11.58 -13.57
CA CYS A 54 -11.74 -10.51 -13.37
C CYS A 54 -10.34 -11.08 -13.56
N VAL A 55 -9.48 -10.38 -14.31
CA VAL A 55 -8.07 -10.73 -14.45
C VAL A 55 -7.25 -9.82 -13.55
N ILE A 56 -6.45 -10.42 -12.71
CA ILE A 56 -5.53 -9.72 -11.80
C ILE A 56 -4.11 -10.12 -12.18
N THR A 57 -3.24 -9.12 -12.34
CA THR A 57 -1.81 -9.36 -12.58
C THR A 57 -1.06 -9.23 -11.26
N MET A 58 -0.19 -10.18 -10.95
CA MET A 58 0.63 -10.20 -9.76
C MET A 58 1.82 -9.24 -9.93
N ASP A 59 1.57 -7.97 -9.67
CA ASP A 59 2.56 -6.90 -9.74
C ASP A 59 2.99 -6.37 -8.34
N GLN A 60 2.48 -6.98 -7.25
CA GLN A 60 2.57 -6.42 -5.91
C GLN A 60 3.44 -7.21 -4.93
N LEU A 61 3.95 -6.45 -3.97
CA LEU A 61 4.89 -6.85 -2.92
C LEU A 61 4.26 -7.65 -1.77
N ALA A 62 2.94 -7.59 -1.62
CA ALA A 62 2.24 -8.13 -0.45
C ALA A 62 1.21 -9.19 -0.83
N ASP A 63 0.78 -9.95 0.16
CA ASP A 63 -0.35 -10.86 0.05
C ASP A 63 -1.64 -10.04 -0.20
N TRP A 64 -2.48 -10.52 -1.12
CA TRP A 64 -3.75 -9.87 -1.44
C TRP A 64 -4.91 -10.53 -0.73
N THR A 65 -5.84 -9.72 -0.32
CA THR A 65 -7.15 -10.19 0.16
C THR A 65 -8.20 -9.81 -0.87
N ILE A 66 -8.83 -10.81 -1.48
CA ILE A 66 -9.95 -10.60 -2.40
C ILE A 66 -11.24 -10.82 -1.63
N THR A 67 -12.09 -9.80 -1.60
CA THR A 67 -13.43 -9.87 -1.01
C THR A 67 -14.47 -9.78 -2.10
N ALA A 68 -15.53 -10.58 -2.01
CA ALA A 68 -16.66 -10.53 -2.93
C ALA A 68 -17.97 -10.36 -2.15
N LYS A 69 -18.86 -9.53 -2.68
CA LYS A 69 -20.18 -9.28 -2.12
C LYS A 69 -21.24 -9.91 -3.00
N PHE A 70 -22.09 -10.70 -2.39
CA PHE A 70 -23.26 -11.30 -3.02
C PHE A 70 -24.53 -10.85 -2.29
N GLU A 71 -25.63 -10.64 -3.04
CA GLU A 71 -26.92 -10.30 -2.50
C GLU A 71 -27.97 -11.33 -2.90
N LYS A 72 -28.90 -11.62 -2.02
CA LYS A 72 -30.03 -12.48 -2.32
C LYS A 72 -30.90 -11.84 -3.40
N LYS A 73 -31.27 -12.60 -4.44
CA LYS A 73 -32.23 -12.13 -5.44
C LYS A 73 -33.56 -11.86 -4.74
N SER A 74 -34.13 -10.69 -4.96
CA SER A 74 -35.49 -10.39 -4.48
C SER A 74 -36.42 -11.42 -5.10
N GLY A 75 -37.10 -12.20 -4.26
CA GLY A 75 -37.80 -13.38 -4.70
C GLY A 75 -38.90 -13.07 -5.73
N ASP A 76 -38.90 -13.87 -6.75
CA ASP A 76 -40.07 -14.11 -7.56
C ASP A 76 -41.05 -14.89 -6.67
N SER A 77 -42.05 -14.19 -6.15
CA SER A 77 -43.16 -14.81 -5.42
C SER A 77 -44.09 -15.47 -6.44
N THR A 78 -43.72 -16.63 -6.94
CA THR A 78 -44.65 -17.51 -7.58
C THR A 78 -45.59 -18.09 -6.51
N GLY A 79 -46.83 -17.61 -6.56
CA GLY A 79 -47.89 -18.01 -5.67
C GLY A 79 -48.15 -19.50 -5.66
N GLY A 80 -48.25 -20.02 -4.49
CA GLY A 80 -48.91 -21.28 -4.18
C GLY A 80 -50.15 -20.98 -3.36
N SER A 81 -51.27 -20.88 -4.05
CA SER A 81 -52.60 -20.80 -3.45
C SER A 81 -52.97 -22.15 -2.88
N THR A 82 -53.29 -22.21 -1.60
CA THR A 82 -54.32 -23.13 -1.11
C THR A 82 -55.03 -22.51 0.09
N GLY A 83 -56.31 -22.46 -0.05
CA GLY A 83 -57.34 -21.76 0.65
C GLY A 83 -57.60 -22.17 2.11
N GLY A 84 -58.40 -21.36 2.73
CA GLY A 84 -58.98 -21.56 4.04
C GLY A 84 -59.72 -20.34 4.49
N SER A 85 -61.01 -20.37 4.19
CA SER A 85 -62.10 -19.47 4.54
C SER A 85 -62.25 -19.24 6.04
N THR A 86 -62.63 -18.04 6.47
CA THR A 86 -63.89 -17.64 7.14
C THR A 86 -63.66 -16.39 8.01
N GLY A 87 -64.40 -15.36 7.73
CA GLY A 87 -65.47 -14.86 8.53
C GLY A 87 -65.28 -13.56 9.28
N GLY A 88 -66.11 -12.55 8.99
CA GLY A 88 -66.55 -11.57 9.96
C GLY A 88 -66.06 -10.14 9.77
N SER A 89 -66.69 -9.36 9.04
CA SER A 89 -67.78 -8.39 9.24
C SER A 89 -67.49 -7.15 10.13
N THR A 90 -67.82 -6.05 9.52
CA THR A 90 -68.36 -4.76 10.00
C THR A 90 -67.36 -3.66 10.46
N GLY A 91 -67.37 -2.58 9.73
CA GLY A 91 -68.05 -1.36 10.04
C GLY A 91 -67.26 -0.10 9.99
N GLY A 92 -67.70 0.86 9.18
CA GLY A 92 -67.65 2.28 9.51
C GLY A 92 -66.53 3.14 8.95
N SER A 93 -66.70 3.71 7.86
CA SER A 93 -67.14 5.01 7.43
C SER A 93 -66.38 6.24 7.93
N THR A 94 -66.11 7.03 6.91
CA THR A 94 -65.96 8.50 6.80
C THR A 94 -64.60 9.11 6.99
N GLY A 95 -64.04 9.60 5.91
CA GLY A 95 -64.05 10.99 5.51
C GLY A 95 -62.74 11.69 5.67
N GLY A 96 -62.26 12.31 4.63
CA GLY A 96 -61.30 13.38 4.73
C GLY A 96 -60.20 13.40 3.69
N SER A 97 -60.54 13.95 2.54
CA SER A 97 -59.67 14.47 1.52
C SER A 97 -58.74 15.55 2.08
N THR A 98 -57.47 15.55 1.73
CA THR A 98 -56.82 16.71 1.12
C THR A 98 -55.36 16.41 0.86
N GLY A 99 -55.00 16.60 -0.35
CA GLY A 99 -53.87 17.43 -0.74
C GLY A 99 -52.45 16.89 -0.61
N GLY A 100 -51.95 16.40 -1.69
CA GLY A 100 -50.86 17.00 -2.31
C GLY A 100 -49.45 16.65 -1.86
N SER A 101 -48.68 16.66 -2.75
CA SER A 101 -47.23 16.71 -2.86
C SER A 101 -46.58 15.38 -3.11
N HIS A 102 -46.57 15.05 -4.35
CA HIS A 102 -45.48 14.24 -4.90
C HIS A 102 -44.18 14.97 -4.72
N ARG A 103 -43.42 14.59 -3.70
CA ARG A 103 -42.00 14.88 -3.62
C ARG A 103 -41.30 13.80 -4.40
N PRO A 104 -40.51 14.14 -5.44
CA PRO A 104 -39.65 13.16 -6.08
C PRO A 104 -38.66 12.65 -5.01
N SER A 105 -38.74 11.38 -4.73
CA SER A 105 -37.67 10.68 -4.00
C SER A 105 -36.47 10.71 -4.91
N THR A 106 -35.58 11.67 -4.69
CA THR A 106 -34.22 11.59 -5.20
C THR A 106 -33.60 10.44 -4.45
N ASN A 107 -33.52 9.28 -5.08
CA ASN A 107 -32.52 8.28 -4.76
C ASN A 107 -31.16 8.95 -4.96
N SER A 108 -30.71 9.56 -3.89
CA SER A 108 -29.28 9.81 -3.76
C SER A 108 -28.63 8.42 -3.70
N ASP A 109 -28.01 8.02 -4.79
CA ASP A 109 -26.91 7.07 -4.75
C ASP A 109 -25.94 7.62 -3.70
N LYS A 110 -26.09 7.17 -2.46
CA LYS A 110 -25.03 7.24 -1.48
C LYS A 110 -23.97 6.27 -1.96
N THR A 111 -23.08 6.73 -2.81
CA THR A 111 -21.72 6.24 -2.80
C THR A 111 -21.34 6.22 -1.32
N MET A 112 -21.16 5.03 -0.76
CA MET A 112 -20.64 4.89 0.60
C MET A 112 -19.29 5.56 0.57
N GLU A 113 -19.23 6.81 1.00
CA GLU A 113 -17.94 7.46 1.23
C GLU A 113 -17.20 6.60 2.25
N SER A 114 -16.11 6.01 1.80
CA SER A 114 -15.24 5.22 2.66
C SER A 114 -14.78 6.12 3.81
N THR A 115 -15.20 5.79 5.03
CA THR A 115 -14.78 6.51 6.23
C THR A 115 -13.48 5.93 6.75
N PRO A 116 -12.54 6.74 7.25
CA PRO A 116 -11.33 6.22 7.88
C PRO A 116 -11.69 5.33 9.08
N THR A 117 -10.81 4.38 9.40
CA THR A 117 -10.99 3.49 10.55
C THR A 117 -9.81 3.59 11.51
N MET A 118 -10.11 3.61 12.81
CA MET A 118 -9.14 3.53 13.89
C MET A 118 -9.60 2.47 14.88
N ASP A 119 -8.70 1.59 15.32
CA ASP A 119 -8.99 0.46 16.22
C ASP A 119 -10.16 -0.43 15.70
N GLY A 120 -10.20 -0.63 14.36
CA GLY A 120 -11.24 -1.44 13.72
C GLY A 120 -12.63 -0.77 13.63
N LYS A 121 -12.76 0.49 14.04
CA LYS A 121 -14.03 1.24 14.01
C LYS A 121 -13.97 2.37 13.00
N SER A 122 -15.01 2.50 12.16
CA SER A 122 -15.19 3.67 11.31
C SER A 122 -15.47 4.91 12.15
N MET A 123 -14.70 5.97 11.93
CA MET A 123 -14.77 7.20 12.69
C MET A 123 -14.68 8.41 11.76
N SER A 124 -15.37 9.50 12.11
CA SER A 124 -15.16 10.77 11.42
C SER A 124 -13.78 11.33 11.72
N TRP A 125 -13.26 12.19 10.85
CA TRP A 125 -11.99 12.88 11.12
C TRP A 125 -12.01 13.72 12.40
N ASN A 126 -13.17 14.30 12.76
CA ASN A 126 -13.33 15.03 14.02
C ASN A 126 -13.19 14.10 15.23
N ASP A 127 -13.79 12.91 15.18
CA ASP A 127 -13.71 11.94 16.27
C ASP A 127 -12.28 11.39 16.39
N ILE A 128 -11.61 11.13 15.26
CA ILE A 128 -10.19 10.73 15.21
C ILE A 128 -9.32 11.83 15.86
N GLY A 129 -9.47 13.09 15.45
CA GLY A 129 -8.74 14.21 16.05
C GLY A 129 -8.95 14.33 17.55
N ASN A 130 -10.21 14.21 18.00
CA ASN A 130 -10.55 14.21 19.42
C ASN A 130 -9.96 13.00 20.18
N HIS A 131 -9.88 11.85 19.54
CA HIS A 131 -9.26 10.65 20.13
C HIS A 131 -7.75 10.84 20.26
N LEU A 132 -7.08 11.25 19.19
CA LEU A 132 -5.64 11.49 19.16
C LEU A 132 -5.21 12.53 20.21
N SER A 133 -6.00 13.59 20.40
CA SER A 133 -5.70 14.64 21.40
C SER A 133 -5.72 14.13 22.84
N LYS A 134 -6.38 13.00 23.10
CA LYS A 134 -6.48 12.38 24.43
C LYS A 134 -5.42 11.29 24.66
N LEU A 135 -4.73 10.84 23.62
CA LEU A 135 -3.68 9.83 23.77
C LEU A 135 -2.52 10.35 24.63
N PRO A 136 -1.82 9.48 25.35
CA PRO A 136 -0.56 9.85 26.01
C PRO A 136 0.43 10.44 25.01
N GLY A 137 1.20 11.44 25.44
CA GLY A 137 2.25 12.02 24.60
C GLY A 137 3.28 10.95 24.18
N ASN A 138 3.86 11.11 23.00
CA ASN A 138 4.84 10.19 22.39
C ASN A 138 4.32 8.75 22.17
N SER A 139 3.00 8.54 22.19
CA SER A 139 2.42 7.23 21.84
C SER A 139 2.26 7.05 20.33
N SER A 140 1.94 5.83 19.93
CA SER A 140 1.69 5.48 18.53
C SER A 140 0.22 5.19 18.27
N ALA A 141 -0.24 5.48 17.06
CA ALA A 141 -1.59 5.14 16.59
C ALA A 141 -1.54 4.66 15.15
N LYS A 142 -2.56 3.88 14.74
CA LYS A 142 -2.72 3.39 13.38
C LYS A 142 -4.11 3.69 12.86
N ILE A 143 -4.19 4.28 11.68
CA ILE A 143 -5.44 4.73 11.05
C ILE A 143 -5.48 4.24 9.63
N SER A 144 -6.52 3.51 9.24
CA SER A 144 -6.74 3.14 7.84
C SER A 144 -7.48 4.25 7.12
N LEU A 145 -6.92 4.70 6.01
CA LEU A 145 -7.44 5.82 5.22
C LEU A 145 -8.69 5.45 4.43
N ASN A 146 -8.83 4.18 4.06
CA ASN A 146 -9.97 3.66 3.28
C ASN A 146 -10.27 4.51 2.03
N GLY A 147 -9.22 4.85 1.27
CA GLY A 147 -9.32 5.66 0.06
C GLY A 147 -9.37 7.18 0.26
N LYS A 148 -9.37 7.66 1.51
CA LYS A 148 -9.20 9.10 1.79
C LYS A 148 -7.72 9.45 1.74
N THR A 149 -7.37 10.49 1.01
CA THR A 149 -5.98 10.94 0.88
C THR A 149 -5.71 12.23 1.66
N THR A 150 -6.76 12.98 1.99
CA THR A 150 -6.65 14.28 2.65
C THR A 150 -6.94 14.15 4.14
N LEU A 151 -6.01 14.63 4.96
CA LEU A 151 -6.15 14.73 6.41
C LEU A 151 -6.43 16.16 6.84
N PRO A 152 -7.45 16.39 7.65
CA PRO A 152 -7.74 17.73 8.18
C PRO A 152 -6.64 18.26 9.11
N GLU A 153 -6.50 19.58 9.13
CA GLU A 153 -5.55 20.29 9.98
C GLU A 153 -5.68 19.91 11.48
N ALA A 154 -6.90 19.70 11.97
CA ALA A 154 -7.15 19.31 13.36
C ALA A 154 -6.49 17.97 13.74
N VAL A 155 -6.42 17.01 12.80
CA VAL A 155 -5.72 15.73 13.01
C VAL A 155 -4.22 15.95 13.07
N ILE A 156 -3.67 16.77 12.18
CA ILE A 156 -2.24 17.10 12.14
C ILE A 156 -1.83 17.88 13.42
N SER A 157 -2.69 18.81 13.89
CA SER A 157 -2.47 19.52 15.15
C SER A 157 -2.41 18.55 16.34
N ALA A 158 -3.38 17.63 16.45
CA ALA A 158 -3.39 16.65 17.54
C ALA A 158 -2.12 15.77 17.56
N ILE A 159 -1.64 15.36 16.36
CA ILE A 159 -0.40 14.59 16.22
C ILE A 159 0.80 15.39 16.72
N LYS A 160 0.92 16.66 16.30
CA LYS A 160 2.01 17.56 16.70
C LYS A 160 1.99 17.82 18.20
N ASP A 161 0.85 18.26 18.74
CA ASP A 161 0.69 18.71 20.13
C ASP A 161 0.99 17.60 21.13
N ARG A 162 0.67 16.36 20.76
CA ARG A 162 0.93 15.15 21.56
C ARG A 162 2.23 14.44 21.19
N LYS A 163 2.96 14.91 20.15
CA LYS A 163 4.18 14.28 19.60
C LYS A 163 3.95 12.81 19.26
N LEU A 164 2.79 12.48 18.68
CA LEU A 164 2.43 11.11 18.35
C LEU A 164 3.24 10.61 17.13
N THR A 165 3.39 9.30 17.05
CA THR A 165 3.78 8.63 15.81
C THR A 165 2.54 7.96 15.24
N VAL A 166 2.04 8.43 14.09
CA VAL A 166 0.81 7.91 13.50
C VAL A 166 1.11 7.27 12.15
N GLU A 167 0.71 6.01 12.00
CA GLU A 167 0.75 5.27 10.73
C GLU A 167 -0.61 5.39 10.05
N PHE A 168 -0.63 6.04 8.89
CA PHE A 168 -1.80 6.15 8.02
C PHE A 168 -1.72 5.07 6.94
N VAL A 169 -2.52 4.02 7.08
CA VAL A 169 -2.55 2.91 6.14
C VAL A 169 -3.33 3.32 4.90
N TYR A 170 -2.64 3.32 3.75
CA TYR A 170 -3.24 3.58 2.46
C TYR A 170 -3.87 2.31 1.88
N ASP A 171 -3.08 1.23 1.84
CA ASP A 171 -3.49 -0.11 1.44
C ASP A 171 -2.65 -1.18 2.16
N SER A 172 -2.70 -2.42 1.73
CA SER A 172 -1.93 -3.52 2.35
C SER A 172 -0.41 -3.40 2.17
N VAL A 173 0.03 -2.62 1.20
CA VAL A 173 1.45 -2.45 0.84
C VAL A 173 2.00 -1.14 1.35
N LYS A 174 1.21 -0.06 1.30
CA LYS A 174 1.66 1.32 1.52
C LYS A 174 1.02 1.94 2.75
N SER A 175 1.81 2.55 3.58
CA SER A 175 1.36 3.45 4.65
C SER A 175 2.29 4.66 4.78
N TRP A 176 1.76 5.72 5.37
CA TRP A 176 2.52 6.92 5.69
C TRP A 176 2.72 7.01 7.20
N VAL A 177 3.97 7.21 7.62
CA VAL A 177 4.32 7.41 9.03
C VAL A 177 4.59 8.88 9.26
N VAL A 178 3.77 9.50 10.09
CA VAL A 178 3.89 10.91 10.50
C VAL A 178 4.35 10.97 11.95
N ARG A 179 5.42 11.72 12.20
CA ARG A 179 5.98 11.93 13.54
C ARG A 179 5.68 13.35 13.99
N GLY A 180 4.95 13.50 15.09
CA GLY A 180 4.52 14.80 15.59
C GLY A 180 5.67 15.73 15.97
N ASP A 181 6.81 15.18 16.42
CA ASP A 181 8.03 15.95 16.75
C ASP A 181 8.72 16.53 15.50
N LYS A 182 8.39 16.06 14.30
CA LYS A 182 8.93 16.56 13.03
C LYS A 182 8.04 17.61 12.36
N ILE A 183 6.79 17.76 12.81
CA ILE A 183 5.85 18.72 12.22
C ILE A 183 6.25 20.15 12.58
N GLY A 184 6.64 20.94 11.60
CA GLY A 184 6.91 22.36 11.75
C GLY A 184 5.62 23.18 11.78
N THR A 185 5.02 23.37 10.61
CA THR A 185 3.76 24.11 10.44
C THR A 185 2.60 23.13 10.39
N VAL A 186 1.48 23.48 11.05
CA VAL A 186 0.26 22.70 11.00
C VAL A 186 -0.59 23.17 9.83
N SER A 187 -1.00 22.24 9.00
CA SER A 187 -1.93 22.46 7.87
C SER A 187 -2.60 21.14 7.52
N ALA A 188 -3.66 21.16 6.72
CA ALA A 188 -4.19 19.95 6.13
C ALA A 188 -3.12 19.28 5.26
N ALA A 189 -3.04 17.96 5.30
CA ALA A 189 -2.05 17.19 4.56
C ALA A 189 -2.73 16.26 3.56
N GLU A 190 -2.05 16.00 2.44
CA GLU A 190 -2.50 15.03 1.45
C GLU A 190 -1.46 13.93 1.31
N PHE A 191 -1.93 12.67 1.37
CA PHE A 191 -1.11 11.46 1.25
C PHE A 191 -1.55 10.63 0.05
N ALA A 192 -1.35 11.18 -1.14
CA ALA A 192 -1.64 10.49 -2.39
C ALA A 192 -0.42 9.72 -2.88
N ALA A 193 -0.58 8.41 -3.06
CA ALA A 193 0.42 7.54 -3.67
C ALA A 193 -0.28 6.65 -4.71
N PHE A 194 -0.25 7.10 -5.95
CA PHE A 194 -0.84 6.40 -7.09
C PHE A 194 0.18 5.46 -7.74
N PRO A 195 -0.27 4.45 -8.52
CA PRO A 195 0.62 3.70 -9.39
C PRO A 195 1.36 4.65 -10.35
N GLY A 196 2.67 4.45 -10.51
CA GLY A 196 3.48 5.12 -11.50
C GLY A 196 3.52 4.33 -12.82
N ASN A 197 4.34 4.77 -13.76
CA ASN A 197 4.53 4.12 -15.07
C ASN A 197 6.00 4.15 -15.50
N ALA A 198 6.94 4.21 -14.57
CA ALA A 198 8.35 4.24 -14.90
C ALA A 198 8.81 2.87 -15.42
N ASP A 199 9.65 2.87 -16.46
CA ASP A 199 10.30 1.64 -16.93
C ASP A 199 11.44 1.28 -15.98
N SER A 200 11.22 0.28 -15.16
CA SER A 200 12.18 -0.26 -14.20
C SER A 200 12.93 -1.51 -14.69
N SER A 201 12.75 -1.90 -15.95
CA SER A 201 13.30 -3.14 -16.52
C SER A 201 14.82 -3.25 -16.46
N ALA A 202 15.52 -2.11 -16.44
CA ALA A 202 16.97 -2.06 -16.31
C ALA A 202 17.49 -2.14 -14.86
N LEU A 203 16.59 -2.03 -13.87
CA LEU A 203 16.96 -2.05 -12.47
C LEU A 203 17.10 -3.48 -11.95
N ARG A 204 18.06 -3.65 -11.04
CA ARG A 204 18.29 -4.91 -10.34
C ARG A 204 17.24 -5.11 -9.25
N GLY A 205 16.61 -6.29 -9.20
CA GLY A 205 15.66 -6.63 -8.14
C GLY A 205 14.71 -7.74 -8.52
N VAL A 206 14.01 -8.24 -7.52
CA VAL A 206 13.04 -9.34 -7.69
C VAL A 206 11.68 -8.79 -8.15
N PHE A 207 11.34 -7.63 -7.65
CA PHE A 207 10.17 -6.84 -8.06
C PHE A 207 10.28 -5.39 -7.59
N GLY A 208 9.50 -4.51 -8.20
CA GLY A 208 9.44 -3.10 -7.87
C GLY A 208 8.04 -2.62 -7.53
N VAL A 209 7.95 -1.55 -6.76
CA VAL A 209 6.75 -0.72 -6.63
C VAL A 209 7.03 0.58 -7.33
N ASP A 210 6.22 0.88 -8.33
CA ASP A 210 6.24 2.14 -9.02
C ASP A 210 5.17 3.06 -8.43
N LEU A 211 5.58 4.22 -7.95
CA LEU A 211 4.75 5.13 -7.17
C LEU A 211 4.84 6.55 -7.70
N LYS A 212 3.68 7.14 -7.97
CA LYS A 212 3.57 8.58 -8.22
C LYS A 212 3.05 9.27 -6.96
N VAL A 213 3.90 10.03 -6.30
CA VAL A 213 3.60 10.76 -5.07
C VAL A 213 3.29 12.21 -5.40
N GLY A 214 2.17 12.71 -4.90
CA GLY A 214 1.77 14.11 -5.08
C GLY A 214 2.57 15.11 -4.24
N GLY A 215 3.34 14.59 -3.28
CA GLY A 215 4.00 15.38 -2.23
C GLY A 215 3.06 15.65 -1.07
N THR A 216 3.63 15.86 0.10
CA THR A 216 2.88 16.31 1.28
C THR A 216 3.59 17.50 1.91
N ASN A 217 2.80 18.44 2.43
CA ASN A 217 3.30 19.60 3.17
C ASN A 217 3.59 19.30 4.66
N VAL A 218 3.42 18.04 5.05
CA VAL A 218 3.74 17.52 6.38
C VAL A 218 4.83 16.46 6.24
N PRO A 219 5.94 16.54 7.01
CA PRO A 219 6.99 15.53 6.95
C PRO A 219 6.42 14.13 7.22
N ALA A 220 6.63 13.22 6.27
CA ALA A 220 6.15 11.86 6.36
C ALA A 220 7.15 10.88 5.76
N GLU A 221 7.15 9.66 6.26
CA GLU A 221 7.96 8.56 5.76
C GLU A 221 7.03 7.54 5.09
N LEU A 222 7.39 7.08 3.90
CA LEU A 222 6.65 6.01 3.23
C LEU A 222 7.09 4.67 3.84
N LYS A 223 6.15 3.93 4.41
CA LYS A 223 6.37 2.57 4.88
C LYS A 223 5.78 1.60 3.86
N LEU A 224 6.62 0.70 3.38
CA LEU A 224 6.23 -0.39 2.49
C LEU A 224 6.26 -1.72 3.24
N ALA A 225 5.21 -2.52 3.05
CA ALA A 225 5.16 -3.90 3.52
C ALA A 225 5.53 -4.84 2.37
N PHE A 226 6.45 -5.76 2.64
CA PHE A 226 6.88 -6.78 1.68
C PHE A 226 6.28 -8.13 2.07
N ARG A 227 6.33 -9.10 1.15
CA ARG A 227 6.05 -10.50 1.51
C ARG A 227 7.10 -10.99 2.52
N LYS A 228 6.68 -11.86 3.43
CA LYS A 228 7.57 -12.41 4.48
C LYS A 228 8.87 -13.03 3.96
N GLY A 229 8.85 -13.60 2.74
CA GLY A 229 10.05 -14.14 2.09
C GLY A 229 11.13 -13.11 1.75
N PHE A 230 10.81 -11.82 1.83
CA PHE A 230 11.73 -10.71 1.54
C PHE A 230 12.14 -9.93 2.80
N ALA A 231 11.89 -10.50 3.99
CA ALA A 231 12.34 -9.92 5.24
C ALA A 231 13.87 -9.73 5.25
N GLY A 232 14.32 -8.57 5.66
CA GLY A 232 15.76 -8.24 5.72
C GLY A 232 16.41 -7.89 4.39
N GLN A 233 15.68 -7.95 3.26
CA GLN A 233 16.17 -7.49 1.97
C GLN A 233 16.19 -5.96 1.90
N PHE A 234 16.86 -5.44 0.87
CA PHE A 234 16.98 -4.00 0.66
C PHE A 234 15.84 -3.47 -0.20
N ALA A 235 15.38 -2.26 0.12
CA ALA A 235 14.54 -1.43 -0.71
C ALA A 235 15.42 -0.35 -1.35
N ASN A 236 15.77 -0.53 -2.61
CA ASN A 236 16.53 0.44 -3.39
C ASN A 236 15.55 1.43 -4.03
N VAL A 237 15.69 2.70 -3.70
CA VAL A 237 14.75 3.77 -4.08
C VAL A 237 15.36 4.60 -5.20
N TYR A 238 14.61 4.74 -6.27
CA TYR A 238 14.95 5.57 -7.43
C TYR A 238 13.87 6.63 -7.64
N LYS A 239 14.27 7.78 -8.16
CA LYS A 239 13.36 8.84 -8.59
C LYS A 239 13.48 9.05 -10.08
N LEU A 240 12.33 9.18 -10.75
CA LEU A 240 12.29 9.47 -12.18
C LEU A 240 12.53 10.97 -12.40
N ASN A 241 13.66 11.29 -13.01
CA ASN A 241 14.04 12.64 -13.38
C ASN A 241 14.31 12.72 -14.90
N GLY A 242 13.50 13.47 -15.64
CA GLY A 242 13.70 13.65 -17.09
C GLY A 242 13.68 12.34 -17.90
N GLY A 243 12.95 11.31 -17.43
CA GLY A 243 12.89 9.99 -18.08
C GLY A 243 14.00 9.02 -17.65
N VAL A 244 14.87 9.42 -16.72
CA VAL A 244 15.95 8.59 -16.17
C VAL A 244 15.66 8.28 -14.71
N LEU A 245 15.80 7.02 -14.31
CA LEU A 245 15.70 6.58 -12.92
C LEU A 245 17.06 6.81 -12.23
N GLU A 246 17.06 7.75 -11.29
CA GLU A 246 18.25 8.10 -10.50
C GLU A 246 18.14 7.47 -9.10
N PHE A 247 19.17 6.74 -8.70
CA PHE A 247 19.26 6.18 -7.36
C PHE A 247 19.23 7.29 -6.29
N GLN A 248 18.38 7.14 -5.32
CA GLN A 248 18.24 8.09 -4.22
C GLN A 248 18.80 7.56 -2.91
N ARG A 249 18.44 6.33 -2.57
CA ARG A 249 18.85 5.67 -1.31
C ARG A 249 18.53 4.21 -1.29
N CYS A 250 19.13 3.53 -0.36
CA CYS A 250 18.79 2.17 0.04
C CYS A 250 18.29 2.15 1.49
N VAL A 251 17.32 1.31 1.76
CA VAL A 251 16.80 1.06 3.10
C VAL A 251 16.77 -0.45 3.33
N LYS A 252 17.42 -0.92 4.38
CA LYS A 252 17.32 -2.33 4.76
C LYS A 252 15.99 -2.62 5.40
N GLY A 253 15.26 -3.59 4.86
CA GLY A 253 13.99 -4.04 5.40
C GLY A 253 14.13 -4.70 6.78
N GLY A 254 13.11 -4.54 7.60
CA GLY A 254 13.06 -5.18 8.91
C GLY A 254 12.78 -6.68 8.85
N ALA A 255 12.91 -7.35 9.98
CA ALA A 255 12.54 -8.76 10.14
C ALA A 255 11.02 -8.99 9.98
N ASP A 256 10.23 -7.95 10.11
CA ASP A 256 8.80 -7.91 9.86
C ASP A 256 8.43 -7.72 8.37
N ALA A 257 9.42 -7.77 7.49
CA ALA A 257 9.29 -7.52 6.06
C ALA A 257 8.69 -6.14 5.73
N THR A 258 9.08 -5.10 6.47
CA THR A 258 8.73 -3.72 6.16
C THR A 258 9.97 -2.87 5.95
N ALA A 259 9.86 -1.84 5.11
CA ALA A 259 10.88 -0.79 4.98
C ALA A 259 10.24 0.58 5.16
N VAL A 260 10.87 1.45 5.96
CA VAL A 260 10.43 2.83 6.15
C VAL A 260 11.37 3.74 5.38
N ILE A 261 10.85 4.40 4.36
CA ILE A 261 11.60 5.18 3.38
C ILE A 261 11.43 6.67 3.72
N PRO A 262 12.47 7.33 4.25
CA PRO A 262 12.42 8.77 4.52
C PRO A 262 12.50 9.58 3.23
N GLY A 263 11.90 10.78 3.21
CA GLY A 263 11.99 11.72 2.11
C GLY A 263 11.22 11.35 0.84
N ALA A 264 10.37 10.32 0.88
CA ALA A 264 9.42 10.01 -0.18
C ALA A 264 8.15 10.89 -0.11
N ASP A 265 8.12 11.87 0.77
CA ASP A 265 7.07 12.87 0.96
C ASP A 265 7.12 14.01 -0.07
N THR A 266 8.17 14.10 -0.89
CA THR A 266 8.27 15.07 -1.97
C THR A 266 7.57 14.59 -3.23
N ALA A 267 6.96 15.52 -3.98
CA ALA A 267 6.32 15.20 -5.26
C ALA A 267 7.30 14.55 -6.24
N GLY A 268 6.85 13.54 -6.94
CA GLY A 268 7.65 12.83 -7.94
C GLY A 268 7.14 11.43 -8.24
N GLU A 269 7.78 10.82 -9.20
CA GLU A 269 7.60 9.42 -9.54
C GLU A 269 8.81 8.64 -9.03
N TYR A 270 8.54 7.58 -8.27
CA TYR A 270 9.55 6.78 -7.60
C TYR A 270 9.37 5.31 -7.95
N VAL A 271 10.49 4.63 -8.11
CA VAL A 271 10.53 3.17 -8.18
C VAL A 271 11.27 2.65 -6.94
N VAL A 272 10.68 1.70 -6.25
CA VAL A 272 11.32 1.02 -5.12
C VAL A 272 11.53 -0.43 -5.51
N MET A 273 12.78 -0.81 -5.74
CA MET A 273 13.16 -2.19 -6.08
C MET A 273 13.55 -2.96 -4.82
N VAL A 274 12.93 -4.11 -4.60
CA VAL A 274 13.32 -5.02 -3.51
C VAL A 274 14.33 -6.03 -4.02
N CYS A 275 15.47 -6.10 -3.35
CA CYS A 275 16.61 -6.89 -3.78
C CYS A 275 17.39 -7.41 -2.55
N GLU A 276 18.06 -8.55 -2.70
CA GLU A 276 19.04 -9.04 -1.71
C GLU A 276 20.32 -8.20 -1.68
N PHE A 277 20.52 -7.35 -2.70
CA PHE A 277 21.67 -6.45 -2.81
C PHE A 277 21.26 -4.99 -2.66
N SER A 278 22.11 -4.26 -1.95
CA SER A 278 22.07 -2.80 -1.90
C SER A 278 22.58 -2.21 -3.22
N ASP A 279 21.94 -1.15 -3.70
CA ASP A 279 22.42 -0.37 -4.86
C ASP A 279 23.13 0.92 -4.42
N VAL A 280 23.54 1.00 -3.15
CA VAL A 280 24.45 2.06 -2.68
C VAL A 280 25.77 1.94 -3.44
N PRO A 281 26.17 2.98 -4.20
CA PRO A 281 27.43 2.93 -4.91
C PRO A 281 28.59 2.64 -3.95
N GLY A 282 29.39 1.64 -4.26
CA GLY A 282 30.56 1.26 -3.48
C GLY A 282 30.28 0.38 -2.24
N ASP A 283 29.03 0.02 -1.93
CA ASP A 283 28.68 -0.90 -0.83
C ASP A 283 29.06 -2.34 -1.20
N ALA A 284 30.34 -2.64 -1.08
CA ALA A 284 30.93 -3.89 -1.52
C ALA A 284 30.70 -5.05 -0.53
N ASP A 285 30.51 -4.77 0.76
CA ASP A 285 30.21 -5.78 1.78
C ASP A 285 28.71 -6.04 1.95
N ASN A 286 27.85 -5.25 1.24
CA ASN A 286 26.41 -5.41 1.17
C ASN A 286 25.72 -5.21 2.53
N ASP A 287 26.16 -4.24 3.31
CA ASP A 287 25.50 -3.90 4.57
C ASP A 287 24.47 -2.76 4.46
N GLY A 288 24.43 -2.08 3.30
CA GLY A 288 23.53 -0.96 2.97
C GLY A 288 24.12 0.41 3.29
N VAL A 289 25.37 0.50 3.71
CA VAL A 289 26.01 1.76 4.12
C VAL A 289 27.42 1.84 3.53
N LEU A 290 27.73 2.94 2.86
CA LEU A 290 29.08 3.18 2.37
C LEU A 290 30.05 3.50 3.52
N SER A 291 31.05 2.67 3.70
CA SER A 291 32.03 2.74 4.80
C SER A 291 33.46 2.44 4.36
N ALA A 292 34.43 2.53 5.27
CA ALA A 292 35.80 2.13 5.00
C ALA A 292 35.98 0.60 4.85
N LEU A 293 34.99 -0.20 5.32
CA LEU A 293 35.00 -1.65 5.16
C LEU A 293 34.79 -2.03 3.69
N ASP A 294 33.98 -1.26 2.99
CA ASP A 294 33.73 -1.45 1.55
C ASP A 294 35.01 -1.22 0.74
N ALA A 295 35.76 -0.17 1.05
CA ALA A 295 37.06 0.04 0.40
C ALA A 295 38.02 -1.14 0.62
N SER A 296 37.99 -1.77 1.80
CA SER A 296 38.73 -2.99 2.05
C SER A 296 38.21 -4.17 1.25
N ALA A 297 36.87 -4.31 1.09
CA ALA A 297 36.27 -5.35 0.28
C ALA A 297 36.62 -5.19 -1.20
N VAL A 298 36.49 -3.98 -1.75
CA VAL A 298 36.90 -3.64 -3.13
C VAL A 298 38.39 -3.97 -3.35
N LEU A 299 39.27 -3.58 -2.44
CA LEU A 299 40.68 -3.85 -2.58
C LEU A 299 41.04 -5.34 -2.56
N LYS A 300 40.38 -6.13 -1.70
CA LYS A 300 40.54 -7.60 -1.68
C LYS A 300 40.09 -8.25 -2.97
N GLU A 301 39.00 -7.77 -3.57
CA GLU A 301 38.54 -8.23 -4.86
C GLU A 301 39.49 -7.87 -5.98
N ALA A 302 39.95 -6.62 -6.03
CA ALA A 302 40.92 -6.12 -7.00
C ALA A 302 42.21 -6.92 -7.05
N VAL A 303 42.69 -7.44 -5.89
CA VAL A 303 43.91 -8.26 -5.80
C VAL A 303 43.62 -9.77 -5.81
N GLY A 304 42.38 -10.18 -6.01
CA GLY A 304 41.98 -11.59 -6.09
C GLY A 304 42.01 -12.35 -4.77
N MET A 305 42.07 -11.67 -3.61
CA MET A 305 42.08 -12.30 -2.29
C MET A 305 40.75 -12.80 -1.82
N ALA A 306 39.66 -12.09 -2.16
CA ALA A 306 38.29 -12.46 -1.87
C ALA A 306 37.34 -11.77 -2.85
N LYS A 307 36.19 -12.38 -3.10
CA LYS A 307 35.11 -11.71 -3.82
C LYS A 307 34.33 -10.84 -2.86
N SER A 308 33.92 -9.65 -3.30
CA SER A 308 33.00 -8.81 -2.55
C SER A 308 31.60 -9.44 -2.51
N ALA A 309 30.83 -9.12 -1.47
CA ALA A 309 29.45 -9.59 -1.36
C ALA A 309 28.55 -8.96 -2.45
N ASN A 310 28.90 -7.76 -2.92
CA ASN A 310 28.13 -6.99 -3.91
C ASN A 310 29.05 -6.44 -5.02
N ALA A 311 29.53 -7.34 -5.89
CA ALA A 311 30.50 -6.99 -6.96
C ALA A 311 29.95 -5.92 -7.95
N ALA A 312 28.65 -5.82 -8.12
CA ALA A 312 28.01 -4.92 -9.10
C ALA A 312 28.25 -3.42 -8.79
N VAL A 313 28.63 -3.07 -7.56
CA VAL A 313 28.85 -1.68 -7.13
C VAL A 313 30.32 -1.37 -6.81
N CYS A 314 31.24 -2.30 -7.12
CA CYS A 314 32.65 -2.18 -6.78
C CYS A 314 33.43 -1.27 -7.74
N ASP A 315 33.02 -1.15 -8.99
CA ASP A 315 33.51 -0.14 -9.94
C ASP A 315 32.94 1.22 -9.54
N PHE A 316 33.53 1.81 -8.50
CA PHE A 316 32.99 3.04 -7.89
C PHE A 316 33.28 4.28 -8.71
N ASN A 317 34.39 4.29 -9.45
CA ASN A 317 34.79 5.41 -10.32
C ASN A 317 34.16 5.33 -11.71
N GLY A 318 33.56 4.17 -12.10
CA GLY A 318 32.86 3.98 -13.36
C GLY A 318 33.79 3.83 -14.57
N ASP A 319 35.05 3.42 -14.38
CA ASP A 319 36.02 3.26 -15.49
C ASP A 319 35.95 1.86 -16.16
N GLY A 320 35.11 0.96 -15.63
CA GLY A 320 34.90 -0.39 -16.15
C GLY A 320 35.82 -1.45 -15.56
N GLU A 321 36.72 -1.10 -14.63
CA GLU A 321 37.66 -2.00 -13.99
C GLU A 321 37.57 -1.88 -12.47
N VAL A 322 37.48 -3.01 -11.75
CA VAL A 322 37.54 -3.01 -10.29
C VAL A 322 39.01 -3.10 -9.85
N ASN A 323 39.55 -2.01 -9.29
CA ASN A 323 40.97 -1.90 -8.92
C ASN A 323 41.20 -1.02 -7.66
N ALA A 324 42.45 -0.73 -7.32
CA ALA A 324 42.78 0.06 -6.14
C ALA A 324 42.31 1.52 -6.21
N LEU A 325 42.02 2.06 -7.40
CA LEU A 325 41.47 3.41 -7.56
C LEU A 325 40.04 3.51 -7.06
N ASP A 326 39.27 2.44 -7.23
CA ASP A 326 37.91 2.35 -6.69
C ASP A 326 37.92 2.34 -5.17
N ALA A 327 38.78 1.53 -4.57
CA ALA A 327 38.94 1.52 -3.13
C ALA A 327 39.36 2.89 -2.58
N ALA A 328 40.27 3.57 -3.27
CA ALA A 328 40.67 4.93 -2.91
C ALA A 328 39.51 5.94 -3.09
N ALA A 329 38.70 5.79 -4.15
CA ALA A 329 37.54 6.64 -4.40
C ALA A 329 36.44 6.44 -3.33
N VAL A 330 36.19 5.18 -2.93
CA VAL A 330 35.28 4.85 -1.80
C VAL A 330 35.76 5.54 -0.52
N LEU A 331 37.06 5.42 -0.16
CA LEU A 331 37.59 6.09 1.03
C LEU A 331 37.44 7.60 1.00
N LYS A 332 37.69 8.23 -0.17
CA LYS A 332 37.47 9.67 -0.34
C LYS A 332 36.01 10.05 -0.12
N ALA A 333 35.10 9.28 -0.67
CA ALA A 333 33.67 9.51 -0.50
C ALA A 333 33.23 9.38 0.97
N VAL A 334 33.73 8.36 1.68
CA VAL A 334 33.45 8.13 3.11
C VAL A 334 33.91 9.30 3.99
N VAL A 335 35.05 9.89 3.68
CA VAL A 335 35.58 11.04 4.45
C VAL A 335 35.11 12.40 3.91
N GLY A 336 34.27 12.42 2.90
CA GLY A 336 33.71 13.63 2.31
C GLY A 336 34.71 14.47 1.51
N VAL A 337 35.81 13.87 1.06
CA VAL A 337 36.77 14.51 0.16
C VAL A 337 36.35 14.27 -1.28
N ARG A 338 36.08 15.36 -2.02
CA ARG A 338 35.73 15.35 -3.46
C ARG A 338 36.99 15.41 -4.32
#